data_707664cc10f6489a1fc3998c838baa0b
#
_entry.id   707664cc10f6489a1fc3998c838baa0b
#
_cell.length_a   1.000
_cell.length_b   1.000
_cell.length_c   1.000
_cell.angle_alpha   90.00
_cell.angle_beta   90.00
_cell.angle_gamma   90.00
#
_symmetry.space_group_name_H-M   'P 1'
#
loop_
_entity.id
_entity.type
_entity.pdbx_description
1 polymer ?
#
loop_
_entity_poly.entity_id
_entity_poly.type
_entity_poly.pdbx_seq_one_letter_code
_entity_poly.pdbx_strand_id
1 'polypeptide(L)'
;MITCVKKLSITGVRVLSFLVNSFEKLFLSQDTFFKIAILIFSLVLSNLFFDLQSTYALKPTPTLSVSLLSNSNIEVRSSDILSKPNHAVSIPNYLNIKTNNSTGTTTFIDIEKTTFTDVSDSSNTATINMIPDGQEKEYLADIGENTFAGSNDCEIDHPEREPKNWGSLDLSSGSVHETNYGISIGDEVSGFNMCFAIGVKLGNSLPTGTYQNKVIFSTVTNEYPTEVNLVKGEDFRNTVWRLAPTRDIKHFERSSVAPPEGVNAVHLEVDETSDYPFLGWVDEDRETFYYYTEAEKIYLNPDCKSMFASVDYEKIDLTPFDSSKVTSTYDMFSNLYGTKEIDFSKFNTSNVTNMGRMFYKNSTPKLNLSNFDTRNVIYMNAMFMEAWGIEELNLSSFDTSNVWFMGNMFKNTHKLKNLDVHHFNTQKVKHMQYMFYGSGATSLDLSHFDTSKVEDMSKMFAEMANITELDLSNFNTSNVKDMSRMFDHTAELRTLDLSNFNTSKVTDFSKMFANEYINKLERIYVKQDFDTSAGTDFTNIFTGRTNLRGGNGSFLPDPSTADKTWLRIDDPANGHPGYFTRKV
;
A
#
# COMPACT_ATOMS: atom_id res chain seq x y z
N MET A 1 -6.54 33.01 -1.46
CA MET A 1 -7.55 32.40 -0.58
C MET A 1 -7.68 33.11 0.76
N ILE A 2 -6.65 33.24 1.58
CA ILE A 2 -6.69 33.94 2.87
C ILE A 2 -7.19 35.39 2.78
N THR A 3 -6.89 36.11 1.69
CA THR A 3 -7.32 37.50 1.47
C THR A 3 -8.82 37.58 1.07
N CYS A 4 -9.37 36.57 0.42
CA CYS A 4 -10.81 36.51 0.09
C CYS A 4 -11.65 36.16 1.33
N VAL A 5 -11.21 35.21 2.16
CA VAL A 5 -11.89 34.85 3.40
C VAL A 5 -11.89 36.00 4.41
N LYS A 6 -10.80 36.81 4.49
CA LYS A 6 -10.80 38.05 5.30
C LYS A 6 -11.77 39.13 4.78
N LYS A 7 -11.98 39.25 3.46
CA LYS A 7 -12.92 40.21 2.91
C LYS A 7 -14.39 39.82 3.14
N LEU A 8 -14.72 38.54 3.03
CA LEU A 8 -16.07 38.01 3.31
C LEU A 8 -16.41 38.09 4.82
N SER A 9 -15.47 37.80 5.69
CA SER A 9 -15.62 37.93 7.15
C SER A 9 -15.91 39.40 7.57
N ILE A 10 -15.23 40.37 6.99
CA ILE A 10 -15.43 41.79 7.32
C ILE A 10 -16.80 42.32 6.81
N THR A 11 -17.26 41.83 5.66
CA THR A 11 -18.55 42.23 5.09
C THR A 11 -19.71 41.59 5.86
N GLY A 12 -19.60 40.32 6.24
CA GLY A 12 -20.61 39.61 7.04
C GLY A 12 -20.76 40.22 8.45
N VAL A 13 -19.67 40.56 9.12
CA VAL A 13 -19.68 41.22 10.44
C VAL A 13 -20.30 42.64 10.36
N ARG A 14 -20.05 43.39 9.30
CA ARG A 14 -20.67 44.73 9.11
C ARG A 14 -22.16 44.66 8.82
N VAL A 15 -22.63 43.68 8.06
CA VAL A 15 -24.07 43.45 7.82
C VAL A 15 -24.76 43.02 9.12
N LEU A 16 -24.15 42.15 9.91
CA LEU A 16 -24.68 41.73 11.20
C LEU A 16 -24.76 42.91 12.18
N SER A 17 -23.71 43.72 12.26
CA SER A 17 -23.69 44.95 13.09
C SER A 17 -24.74 45.96 12.67
N PHE A 18 -24.99 46.13 11.35
CA PHE A 18 -26.03 47.02 10.84
C PHE A 18 -27.45 46.49 11.12
N LEU A 19 -27.68 45.20 10.99
CA LEU A 19 -28.95 44.54 11.32
C LEU A 19 -29.25 44.61 12.81
N VAL A 20 -28.27 44.31 13.68
CA VAL A 20 -28.44 44.39 15.15
C VAL A 20 -28.79 45.81 15.59
N ASN A 21 -28.09 46.87 15.09
CA ASN A 21 -28.37 48.25 15.40
C ASN A 21 -29.69 48.76 14.82
N SER A 22 -30.21 48.13 13.75
CA SER A 22 -31.51 48.48 13.18
C SER A 22 -32.67 47.83 13.92
N PHE A 23 -32.44 46.64 14.53
CA PHE A 23 -33.46 45.93 15.33
C PHE A 23 -33.60 46.47 16.75
N GLU A 24 -32.56 47.08 17.36
CA GLU A 24 -32.66 47.74 18.67
C GLU A 24 -33.65 48.93 18.67
N LYS A 25 -34.00 49.47 17.49
CA LYS A 25 -34.99 50.58 17.35
C LYS A 25 -36.42 50.09 17.22
N LEU A 26 -36.67 48.79 17.11
CA LEU A 26 -38.01 48.21 17.07
C LEU A 26 -38.32 47.63 18.46
N PHE A 27 -39.35 48.17 19.13
CA PHE A 27 -39.85 47.74 20.45
C PHE A 27 -40.32 46.25 20.45
N LEU A 28 -39.38 45.33 20.49
CA LEU A 28 -39.62 43.88 20.67
C LEU A 28 -39.20 43.47 22.06
N SER A 29 -39.95 42.58 22.71
CA SER A 29 -39.57 42.01 24.01
C SER A 29 -38.24 41.28 23.90
N GLN A 30 -37.42 41.27 24.95
CA GLN A 30 -36.11 40.64 24.99
C GLN A 30 -36.14 39.15 24.53
N ASP A 31 -37.24 38.45 24.82
CA ASP A 31 -37.43 37.03 24.47
C ASP A 31 -37.68 36.82 22.96
N THR A 32 -38.38 37.78 22.31
CA THR A 32 -38.63 37.79 20.87
C THR A 32 -37.36 38.14 20.09
N PHE A 33 -36.56 39.09 20.61
CA PHE A 33 -35.29 39.47 20.05
C PHE A 33 -34.30 38.29 20.04
N PHE A 34 -34.24 37.54 21.17
CA PHE A 34 -33.35 36.40 21.29
C PHE A 34 -33.72 35.23 20.35
N LYS A 35 -35.03 34.96 20.18
CA LYS A 35 -35.53 33.93 19.24
C LYS A 35 -35.26 34.30 17.77
N ILE A 36 -35.44 35.57 17.42
CA ILE A 36 -35.14 36.07 16.05
C ILE A 36 -33.64 36.08 15.80
N ALA A 37 -32.82 36.46 16.77
CA ALA A 37 -31.36 36.43 16.66
C ALA A 37 -30.83 34.99 16.50
N ILE A 38 -31.37 34.00 17.23
CA ILE A 38 -31.05 32.58 17.07
C ILE A 38 -31.49 32.07 15.69
N LEU A 39 -32.66 32.47 15.19
CA LEU A 39 -33.17 32.06 13.88
C LEU A 39 -32.30 32.64 12.74
N ILE A 40 -31.91 33.92 12.84
CA ILE A 40 -31.00 34.54 11.87
C ILE A 40 -29.60 33.91 11.94
N PHE A 41 -29.09 33.63 13.15
CA PHE A 41 -27.80 32.97 13.34
C PHE A 41 -27.82 31.53 12.80
N SER A 42 -28.90 30.77 12.99
CA SER A 42 -29.06 29.44 12.41
C SER A 42 -29.21 29.46 10.89
N LEU A 43 -29.90 30.45 10.32
CA LEU A 43 -30.02 30.68 8.88
C LEU A 43 -28.70 31.12 8.24
N VAL A 44 -27.92 31.95 8.92
CA VAL A 44 -26.58 32.37 8.46
C VAL A 44 -25.59 31.22 8.59
N LEU A 45 -25.65 30.40 9.66
CA LEU A 45 -24.85 29.19 9.80
C LEU A 45 -25.26 28.13 8.76
N SER A 46 -26.57 27.92 8.51
CA SER A 46 -26.99 26.97 7.49
C SER A 46 -26.58 27.43 6.07
N ASN A 47 -26.66 28.69 5.75
CA ASN A 47 -26.17 29.22 4.46
C ASN A 47 -24.62 29.18 4.37
N LEU A 48 -23.89 29.45 5.47
CA LEU A 48 -22.44 29.26 5.53
C LEU A 48 -22.03 27.75 5.44
N PHE A 49 -22.86 26.86 5.99
CA PHE A 49 -22.67 25.41 5.80
C PHE A 49 -23.10 24.93 4.40
N PHE A 50 -24.08 25.59 3.75
CA PHE A 50 -24.45 25.28 2.36
C PHE A 50 -23.45 25.87 1.35
N ASP A 51 -22.80 27.01 1.61
CA ASP A 51 -21.70 27.53 0.78
C ASP A 51 -20.37 26.82 1.02
N LEU A 52 -20.24 26.05 2.12
CA LEU A 52 -19.13 25.12 2.35
C LEU A 52 -19.39 23.73 1.74
N GLN A 53 -20.61 23.47 1.26
CA GLN A 53 -20.86 22.33 0.38
C GLN A 53 -20.65 22.77 -1.07
N SER A 54 -19.53 22.29 -1.61
CA SER A 54 -19.21 22.30 -3.04
C SER A 54 -18.72 23.60 -3.67
N THR A 55 -17.50 23.94 -3.39
CA THR A 55 -16.57 24.24 -4.46
C THR A 55 -15.34 23.35 -4.28
N TYR A 56 -15.53 22.07 -4.42
CA TYR A 56 -14.41 21.25 -4.88
C TYR A 56 -14.13 21.76 -6.29
N ALA A 57 -13.16 22.63 -6.41
CA ALA A 57 -12.61 22.96 -7.69
C ALA A 57 -12.03 21.65 -8.21
N LEU A 58 -12.74 21.04 -9.17
CA LEU A 58 -12.15 20.00 -10.02
C LEU A 58 -10.77 20.53 -10.38
N LYS A 59 -9.71 19.75 -10.13
CA LYS A 59 -8.40 20.11 -10.64
C LYS A 59 -8.56 20.39 -12.13
N PRO A 60 -7.98 21.47 -12.65
CA PRO A 60 -8.17 21.81 -14.05
C PRO A 60 -7.71 20.62 -14.90
N THR A 61 -8.52 20.28 -15.91
CA THR A 61 -8.13 19.30 -16.93
C THR A 61 -6.78 19.67 -17.51
N PRO A 62 -5.92 18.71 -17.86
CA PRO A 62 -4.64 19.00 -18.47
C PRO A 62 -4.79 19.93 -19.66
N THR A 63 -4.01 21.00 -19.67
CA THR A 63 -4.00 21.98 -20.74
C THR A 63 -2.77 21.81 -21.59
N LEU A 64 -2.87 22.11 -22.89
CA LEU A 64 -1.78 22.08 -23.83
C LEU A 64 -1.80 23.36 -24.66
N SER A 65 -0.66 24.03 -24.75
CA SER A 65 -0.45 25.14 -25.65
C SER A 65 0.89 24.94 -26.39
N VAL A 66 0.85 25.03 -27.71
CA VAL A 66 2.02 24.89 -28.57
C VAL A 66 2.15 26.12 -29.43
N SER A 67 3.33 26.73 -29.46
CA SER A 67 3.62 27.88 -30.32
C SER A 67 4.98 27.72 -30.98
N LEU A 68 5.04 28.05 -32.28
CA LEU A 68 6.29 28.12 -33.01
C LEU A 68 7.00 29.43 -32.64
N LEU A 69 8.24 29.34 -32.18
CA LEU A 69 9.07 30.49 -31.82
C LEU A 69 9.91 31.01 -33.01
N SER A 70 10.09 30.17 -34.04
CA SER A 70 10.77 30.54 -35.30
C SER A 70 9.76 30.98 -36.37
N ASN A 71 10.25 31.57 -37.47
CA ASN A 71 9.39 31.94 -38.61
C ASN A 71 8.73 30.69 -39.20
N SER A 72 7.45 30.81 -39.53
CA SER A 72 6.66 29.73 -40.15
C SER A 72 7.15 29.31 -41.56
N ASN A 73 7.95 30.17 -42.22
CA ASN A 73 8.57 29.88 -43.49
C ASN A 73 10.09 29.88 -43.35
N ILE A 74 10.71 28.77 -43.69
CA ILE A 74 12.15 28.61 -43.73
C ILE A 74 12.57 28.85 -45.17
N GLU A 75 13.33 29.91 -45.41
CA GLU A 75 13.88 30.24 -46.73
C GLU A 75 15.38 29.96 -46.76
N VAL A 76 15.82 29.03 -47.61
CA VAL A 76 17.22 28.75 -47.86
C VAL A 76 17.60 29.42 -49.18
N ARG A 77 18.48 30.43 -49.14
CA ARG A 77 18.93 31.14 -50.33
C ARG A 77 20.15 30.46 -50.91
N SER A 78 20.32 30.55 -52.21
CA SER A 78 21.50 30.04 -52.91
C SER A 78 22.82 30.62 -52.36
N SER A 79 22.82 31.87 -51.87
CA SER A 79 23.95 32.45 -51.16
C SER A 79 24.32 31.72 -49.88
N ASP A 80 23.36 31.19 -49.16
CA ASP A 80 23.57 30.51 -47.88
C ASP A 80 24.21 29.13 -48.11
N ILE A 81 23.88 28.50 -49.22
CA ILE A 81 24.39 27.20 -49.64
C ILE A 81 25.80 27.33 -50.22
N LEU A 82 26.01 28.30 -51.13
CA LEU A 82 27.29 28.51 -51.79
C LEU A 82 28.43 28.98 -50.86
N SER A 83 28.06 29.56 -49.72
CA SER A 83 29.00 30.02 -48.71
C SER A 83 29.54 28.89 -47.81
N LYS A 84 28.90 27.71 -47.83
CA LYS A 84 29.22 26.58 -46.94
C LYS A 84 30.07 25.52 -47.65
N PRO A 85 31.10 24.96 -47.00
CA PRO A 85 31.78 23.77 -47.50
C PRO A 85 30.77 22.64 -47.61
N ASN A 86 30.79 21.87 -48.70
CA ASN A 86 29.88 20.75 -48.96
C ASN A 86 28.40 21.10 -49.26
N HIS A 87 28.04 22.38 -49.49
CA HIS A 87 26.71 22.81 -49.88
C HIS A 87 25.58 22.33 -48.98
N ALA A 88 25.84 22.18 -47.66
CA ALA A 88 24.88 21.75 -46.65
C ALA A 88 24.48 22.91 -45.73
N VAL A 89 23.20 23.05 -45.47
CA VAL A 89 22.62 24.07 -44.57
C VAL A 89 21.67 23.43 -43.59
N SER A 90 21.86 23.73 -42.30
CA SER A 90 20.99 23.36 -41.20
C SER A 90 20.21 24.57 -40.70
N ILE A 91 18.93 24.41 -40.46
CA ILE A 91 18.04 25.46 -39.96
C ILE A 91 17.31 24.94 -38.72
N PRO A 92 17.69 25.44 -37.52
CA PRO A 92 16.98 25.09 -36.29
C PRO A 92 15.63 25.76 -36.22
N ASN A 93 14.66 25.04 -35.69
CA ASN A 93 13.30 25.49 -35.38
C ASN A 93 13.00 25.27 -33.90
N TYR A 94 12.27 26.17 -33.30
CA TYR A 94 11.97 26.14 -31.89
C TYR A 94 10.47 26.12 -31.67
N LEU A 95 9.98 25.14 -30.89
CA LEU A 95 8.64 25.07 -30.41
C LEU A 95 8.60 25.37 -28.91
N ASN A 96 7.72 26.27 -28.48
CA ASN A 96 7.40 26.43 -27.08
C ASN A 96 6.17 25.62 -26.75
N ILE A 97 6.31 24.64 -25.87
CA ILE A 97 5.24 23.74 -25.43
C ILE A 97 4.96 24.04 -23.98
N LYS A 98 3.69 24.33 -23.65
CA LYS A 98 3.25 24.60 -22.28
C LYS A 98 2.13 23.65 -21.92
N THR A 99 2.29 22.97 -20.78
CA THR A 99 1.27 22.06 -20.23
C THR A 99 1.30 22.08 -18.71
N ASN A 100 0.16 21.81 -18.08
CA ASN A 100 0.06 21.52 -16.66
C ASN A 100 -0.09 20.01 -16.40
N ASN A 101 0.13 19.17 -17.41
CA ASN A 101 0.10 17.73 -17.29
C ASN A 101 1.39 17.21 -16.64
N SER A 102 1.28 16.52 -15.48
CA SER A 102 2.43 15.97 -14.75
C SER A 102 3.14 14.83 -15.48
N THR A 103 2.47 14.17 -16.41
CA THR A 103 3.05 13.12 -17.26
C THR A 103 3.71 13.67 -18.52
N GLY A 104 3.63 15.00 -18.76
CA GLY A 104 4.27 15.66 -19.88
C GLY A 104 3.49 15.59 -21.19
N THR A 105 4.22 15.69 -22.30
CA THR A 105 3.67 15.69 -23.66
C THR A 105 4.52 14.83 -24.57
N THR A 106 3.89 14.32 -25.63
CA THR A 106 4.56 13.64 -26.74
C THR A 106 4.38 14.48 -28.01
N THR A 107 5.49 14.82 -28.68
CA THR A 107 5.47 15.59 -29.93
C THR A 107 5.89 14.71 -31.09
N PHE A 108 5.04 14.66 -32.12
CA PHE A 108 5.29 14.00 -33.38
C PHE A 108 5.66 15.03 -34.45
N ILE A 109 6.58 14.67 -35.32
CA ILE A 109 7.02 15.50 -36.43
C ILE A 109 6.72 14.75 -37.71
N ASP A 110 5.95 15.37 -38.57
CA ASP A 110 5.56 14.82 -39.88
C ASP A 110 5.95 15.75 -41.01
N ILE A 111 6.02 15.21 -42.19
CA ILE A 111 6.28 15.93 -43.41
C ILE A 111 5.23 15.59 -44.47
N GLU A 112 4.67 16.60 -45.11
CA GLU A 112 3.56 16.39 -46.07
C GLU A 112 3.98 15.49 -47.25
N LYS A 113 5.27 15.60 -47.66
CA LYS A 113 5.84 14.80 -48.77
C LYS A 113 7.27 14.38 -48.47
N THR A 114 7.64 13.22 -48.89
CA THR A 114 9.04 12.72 -48.81
C THR A 114 9.99 13.42 -49.78
N THR A 115 9.50 14.42 -50.52
CA THR A 115 10.27 15.17 -51.49
C THR A 115 9.91 16.65 -51.44
N PHE A 116 10.92 17.52 -51.64
CA PHE A 116 10.68 18.91 -52.04
C PHE A 116 10.54 18.99 -53.55
N THR A 117 9.51 19.70 -54.00
CA THR A 117 9.24 19.89 -55.43
C THR A 117 9.34 21.35 -55.79
N ASP A 118 9.82 21.66 -57.04
CA ASP A 118 9.81 23.03 -57.53
C ASP A 118 8.39 23.52 -57.82
N VAL A 119 8.03 24.63 -57.21
CA VAL A 119 6.71 25.28 -57.40
C VAL A 119 6.77 26.45 -58.36
N SER A 120 7.95 26.90 -58.74
CA SER A 120 8.11 28.01 -59.67
C SER A 120 8.07 27.59 -61.12
N ASP A 121 8.37 26.28 -61.41
CA ASP A 121 8.36 25.71 -62.76
C ASP A 121 7.78 24.28 -62.72
N SER A 122 6.56 24.11 -63.18
CA SER A 122 5.88 22.82 -63.25
C SER A 122 6.50 21.82 -64.25
N SER A 123 7.38 22.29 -65.11
CA SER A 123 8.13 21.42 -66.03
C SER A 123 9.39 20.80 -65.41
N ASN A 124 9.80 21.32 -64.27
CA ASN A 124 10.96 20.84 -63.54
C ASN A 124 10.58 19.60 -62.70
N THR A 125 11.14 18.46 -63.09
CA THR A 125 10.91 17.15 -62.44
C THR A 125 12.01 16.83 -61.40
N ALA A 126 12.97 17.69 -61.22
CA ALA A 126 13.99 17.46 -60.21
C ALA A 126 13.45 17.66 -58.79
N THR A 127 13.91 16.82 -57.87
CA THR A 127 13.42 16.77 -56.47
C THR A 127 14.56 16.70 -55.49
N ILE A 128 14.32 17.21 -54.29
CA ILE A 128 15.17 17.00 -53.14
C ILE A 128 14.48 15.91 -52.30
N ASN A 129 15.12 14.77 -52.11
CA ASN A 129 14.51 13.61 -51.47
C ASN A 129 14.85 13.58 -49.97
N MET A 130 13.97 13.00 -49.17
CA MET A 130 14.26 12.68 -47.77
C MET A 130 15.32 11.57 -47.70
N ILE A 131 16.19 11.62 -46.68
CA ILE A 131 17.12 10.53 -46.38
C ILE A 131 16.28 9.26 -46.07
N PRO A 132 16.61 8.09 -46.65
CA PRO A 132 15.90 6.86 -46.37
C PRO A 132 16.10 6.39 -44.93
N ASP A 133 15.12 5.69 -44.40
CA ASP A 133 15.22 5.02 -43.10
C ASP A 133 16.40 4.06 -43.03
N GLY A 134 17.07 4.03 -41.88
CA GLY A 134 18.24 3.20 -41.66
C GLY A 134 19.53 3.74 -42.32
N GLN A 135 19.50 4.98 -42.83
CA GLN A 135 20.67 5.67 -43.41
C GLN A 135 21.06 6.94 -42.65
N GLU A 136 20.76 6.99 -41.38
CA GLU A 136 21.08 8.09 -40.49
C GLU A 136 22.57 8.43 -40.55
N LYS A 137 22.90 9.72 -40.45
CA LYS A 137 24.27 10.24 -40.48
C LYS A 137 24.53 11.10 -39.24
N GLU A 138 25.71 10.98 -38.68
CA GLU A 138 26.13 11.81 -37.55
C GLU A 138 26.22 13.29 -37.93
N TYR A 139 26.72 13.59 -39.15
CA TYR A 139 26.89 14.95 -39.62
C TYR A 139 26.09 15.22 -40.91
N LEU A 140 25.51 16.42 -41.01
CA LEU A 140 24.76 16.85 -42.19
C LEU A 140 25.59 16.79 -43.49
N ALA A 141 26.86 17.04 -43.40
CA ALA A 141 27.79 16.98 -44.55
C ALA A 141 27.86 15.56 -45.18
N ASP A 142 27.53 14.53 -44.44
CA ASP A 142 27.66 13.12 -44.85
C ASP A 142 26.40 12.58 -45.54
N ILE A 143 25.26 13.32 -45.53
CA ILE A 143 24.07 12.91 -46.30
C ILE A 143 24.31 13.04 -47.80
N GLY A 144 23.49 12.34 -48.59
CA GLY A 144 23.57 12.37 -50.06
C GLY A 144 23.30 13.75 -50.65
N GLU A 145 23.78 14.01 -51.86
CA GLU A 145 23.39 15.22 -52.60
C GLU A 145 21.89 15.20 -52.96
N ASN A 146 21.27 16.38 -53.01
CA ASN A 146 19.85 16.57 -53.21
C ASN A 146 19.01 15.79 -52.19
N THR A 147 19.47 15.78 -50.94
CA THR A 147 18.81 15.08 -49.83
C THR A 147 18.57 16.08 -48.68
N PHE A 148 17.47 15.85 -47.95
CA PHE A 148 17.20 16.52 -46.69
C PHE A 148 16.99 15.48 -45.57
N ALA A 149 17.21 15.94 -44.34
CA ALA A 149 17.08 15.14 -43.15
C ALA A 149 16.60 16.00 -41.96
N GLY A 150 16.10 15.39 -40.92
CA GLY A 150 15.78 16.01 -39.65
C GLY A 150 16.75 15.63 -38.55
N SER A 151 16.89 16.49 -37.52
CA SER A 151 17.59 16.20 -36.28
C SER A 151 16.88 16.85 -35.10
N ASN A 152 16.77 16.11 -34.00
CA ASN A 152 16.31 16.59 -32.69
C ASN A 152 17.48 16.89 -31.74
N ASP A 153 18.73 16.79 -32.23
CA ASP A 153 19.98 17.01 -31.47
C ASP A 153 20.48 18.44 -31.63
N CYS A 154 19.59 19.44 -31.57
CA CYS A 154 19.97 20.84 -31.55
C CYS A 154 19.77 21.43 -30.13
N GLU A 155 20.64 22.39 -29.75
CA GLU A 155 20.60 23.01 -28.43
C GLU A 155 20.12 24.46 -28.56
N ILE A 156 19.12 24.86 -27.74
CA ILE A 156 18.56 26.20 -27.75
C ILE A 156 19.57 27.22 -27.22
N ASP A 157 20.32 26.84 -26.20
CA ASP A 157 21.29 27.70 -25.54
C ASP A 157 22.64 27.80 -26.33
N HIS A 158 22.82 26.93 -27.32
CA HIS A 158 24.02 26.87 -28.16
C HIS A 158 23.65 26.74 -29.65
N PRO A 159 22.96 27.73 -30.21
CA PRO A 159 22.51 27.70 -31.61
C PRO A 159 23.66 27.66 -32.65
N GLU A 160 24.88 27.94 -32.22
CA GLU A 160 26.09 27.86 -33.05
C GLU A 160 26.60 26.42 -33.22
N ARG A 161 26.12 25.45 -32.41
CA ARG A 161 26.48 24.05 -32.57
C ARG A 161 25.76 23.44 -33.75
N GLU A 162 26.49 22.72 -34.58
CA GLU A 162 25.89 21.95 -35.66
C GLU A 162 25.16 20.77 -35.07
N PRO A 163 23.83 20.61 -35.35
CA PRO A 163 23.06 19.42 -34.93
C PRO A 163 23.70 18.15 -35.51
N LYS A 164 23.58 17.07 -34.75
CA LYS A 164 24.04 15.73 -35.14
C LYS A 164 22.89 14.78 -35.33
N ASN A 165 23.18 13.54 -35.69
CA ASN A 165 22.19 12.44 -35.80
C ASN A 165 21.05 12.77 -36.77
N TRP A 166 21.40 13.03 -38.02
CA TRP A 166 20.48 13.35 -39.10
C TRP A 166 19.80 12.11 -39.65
N GLY A 167 18.49 12.07 -39.60
CA GLY A 167 17.68 10.92 -40.00
C GLY A 167 16.41 11.27 -40.76
N SER A 168 15.64 10.24 -41.10
CA SER A 168 14.35 10.36 -41.73
C SER A 168 13.34 11.08 -40.82
N LEU A 169 12.43 11.83 -41.42
CA LEU A 169 11.29 12.47 -40.80
C LEU A 169 10.01 11.69 -41.01
N ASP A 170 10.10 10.44 -41.39
CA ASP A 170 8.93 9.62 -41.70
C ASP A 170 8.17 9.18 -40.43
N LEU A 171 6.87 9.41 -40.40
CA LEU A 171 5.96 9.05 -39.34
C LEU A 171 5.79 7.55 -39.11
N SER A 172 6.06 6.73 -40.12
CA SER A 172 5.90 5.26 -39.98
C SER A 172 6.87 4.70 -38.94
N SER A 173 7.94 5.42 -38.61
CA SER A 173 8.92 5.06 -37.58
C SER A 173 8.75 5.82 -36.25
N GLY A 174 7.81 6.80 -36.18
CA GLY A 174 7.49 7.53 -34.95
C GLY A 174 8.70 8.14 -34.27
N SER A 175 9.30 9.20 -34.82
CA SER A 175 10.25 10.00 -34.06
C SER A 175 9.51 10.76 -32.95
N VAL A 176 9.48 10.16 -31.78
CA VAL A 176 8.81 10.65 -30.57
C VAL A 176 9.84 11.37 -29.71
N HIS A 177 9.58 12.63 -29.40
CA HIS A 177 10.30 13.29 -28.33
C HIS A 177 9.42 13.25 -27.08
N GLU A 178 9.69 12.29 -26.20
CA GLU A 178 9.01 12.14 -24.92
C GLU A 178 9.68 13.04 -23.88
N THR A 179 8.92 13.99 -23.33
CA THR A 179 9.41 14.86 -22.26
C THR A 179 8.60 14.60 -20.99
N ASN A 180 9.23 13.90 -20.05
CA ASN A 180 8.69 13.72 -18.69
C ASN A 180 9.18 14.87 -17.79
N TYR A 181 8.38 15.92 -17.65
CA TYR A 181 8.58 16.93 -16.62
C TYR A 181 7.52 16.71 -15.53
N GLY A 182 7.98 16.43 -14.29
CA GLY A 182 7.12 16.28 -13.12
C GLY A 182 6.51 17.60 -12.67
N ILE A 183 5.48 18.06 -13.37
CA ILE A 183 4.71 19.25 -13.04
C ILE A 183 3.41 18.78 -12.39
N SER A 184 3.03 19.32 -11.22
CA SER A 184 1.75 19.02 -10.60
C SER A 184 0.60 19.64 -11.38
N ILE A 185 -0.51 18.91 -11.55
CA ILE A 185 -1.73 19.48 -12.14
C ILE A 185 -2.19 20.64 -11.26
N GLY A 186 -2.49 21.77 -11.89
CA GLY A 186 -2.95 22.98 -11.20
C GLY A 186 -1.87 24.01 -10.89
N ASP A 187 -0.58 23.67 -11.03
CA ASP A 187 0.48 24.66 -10.99
C ASP A 187 0.50 25.50 -12.27
N GLU A 188 1.00 26.75 -12.17
CA GLU A 188 1.15 27.60 -13.34
C GLU A 188 1.99 26.87 -14.40
N VAL A 189 1.46 26.90 -15.62
CA VAL A 189 2.00 26.25 -16.80
C VAL A 189 3.49 26.55 -16.97
N SER A 190 4.37 25.62 -16.68
CA SER A 190 5.76 25.74 -17.09
C SER A 190 5.88 25.34 -18.56
N GLY A 191 6.46 26.22 -19.35
CA GLY A 191 6.77 25.96 -20.75
C GLY A 191 8.20 25.47 -20.90
N PHE A 192 8.42 24.56 -21.79
CA PHE A 192 9.75 24.21 -22.26
C PHE A 192 9.86 24.48 -23.77
N ASN A 193 11.07 24.71 -24.22
CA ASN A 193 11.34 24.89 -25.62
C ASN A 193 11.97 23.63 -26.20
N MET A 194 11.37 23.09 -27.26
CA MET A 194 11.92 21.97 -28.02
C MET A 194 12.64 22.53 -29.26
N CYS A 195 13.86 22.05 -29.53
CA CYS A 195 14.58 22.35 -30.74
C CYS A 195 14.48 21.19 -31.73
N PHE A 196 14.29 21.56 -32.99
CA PHE A 196 14.30 20.64 -34.10
C PHE A 196 14.98 21.30 -35.30
N ALA A 197 15.91 20.61 -35.97
CA ALA A 197 16.60 21.15 -37.12
C ALA A 197 16.23 20.40 -38.41
N ILE A 198 16.06 21.16 -39.47
CA ILE A 198 15.98 20.62 -40.83
C ILE A 198 17.29 20.93 -41.56
N GLY A 199 17.91 19.89 -42.06
CA GLY A 199 19.13 19.99 -42.86
C GLY A 199 18.91 19.64 -44.31
N VAL A 200 19.50 20.39 -45.23
CA VAL A 200 19.43 20.16 -46.67
C VAL A 200 20.87 20.21 -47.25
N LYS A 201 21.21 19.20 -48.05
CA LYS A 201 22.41 19.18 -48.85
C LYS A 201 22.06 19.17 -50.33
N LEU A 202 22.53 20.18 -51.06
CA LEU A 202 22.24 20.34 -52.48
C LEU A 202 23.45 19.96 -53.35
N GLY A 203 23.17 19.26 -54.45
CA GLY A 203 24.17 18.98 -55.49
C GLY A 203 24.13 20.00 -56.62
N ASN A 204 25.22 20.09 -57.37
CA ASN A 204 25.33 21.00 -58.50
C ASN A 204 24.41 20.65 -59.69
N SER A 205 23.78 19.50 -59.67
CA SER A 205 22.87 19.03 -60.73
C SER A 205 21.43 19.48 -60.55
N LEU A 206 21.09 20.09 -59.41
CA LEU A 206 19.73 20.56 -59.15
C LEU A 206 19.44 21.84 -59.99
N PRO A 207 18.36 21.87 -60.79
CA PRO A 207 17.98 23.09 -61.51
C PRO A 207 17.67 24.25 -60.58
N THR A 208 17.82 25.47 -61.08
CA THR A 208 17.37 26.66 -60.35
C THR A 208 15.87 26.67 -60.23
N GLY A 209 15.34 26.84 -59.02
CA GLY A 209 13.90 26.82 -58.77
C GLY A 209 13.60 27.15 -57.30
N THR A 210 12.30 27.18 -56.96
CA THR A 210 11.80 27.31 -55.59
C THR A 210 11.23 25.98 -55.13
N TYR A 211 11.93 25.30 -54.25
CA TYR A 211 11.56 24.00 -53.72
C TYR A 211 10.89 24.18 -52.38
N GLN A 212 9.71 23.53 -52.18
CA GLN A 212 8.98 23.64 -50.93
C GLN A 212 8.43 22.31 -50.43
N ASN A 213 8.27 22.21 -49.15
CA ASN A 213 7.56 21.15 -48.46
C ASN A 213 6.94 21.69 -47.14
N LYS A 214 6.09 20.93 -46.52
CA LYS A 214 5.43 21.30 -45.25
C LYS A 214 5.80 20.30 -44.17
N VAL A 215 6.31 20.81 -43.07
CA VAL A 215 6.56 20.04 -41.84
C VAL A 215 5.39 20.30 -40.88
N ILE A 216 4.86 19.27 -40.31
CA ILE A 216 3.72 19.31 -39.40
C ILE A 216 4.21 18.83 -38.03
N PHE A 217 3.96 19.64 -37.00
CA PHE A 217 4.18 19.26 -35.62
C PHE A 217 2.85 18.96 -34.98
N SER A 218 2.72 17.78 -34.37
CA SER A 218 1.55 17.35 -33.62
C SER A 218 1.97 17.03 -32.20
N THR A 219 1.48 17.78 -31.23
CA THR A 219 1.78 17.56 -29.82
C THR A 219 0.51 17.13 -29.10
N VAL A 220 0.59 16.09 -28.31
CA VAL A 220 -0.50 15.59 -27.46
C VAL A 220 -0.03 15.53 -26.01
N THR A 221 -0.93 15.72 -25.07
CA THR A 221 -0.64 15.44 -23.66
C THR A 221 -0.54 13.92 -23.48
N ASN A 222 0.44 13.49 -22.69
CA ASN A 222 0.52 12.10 -22.28
C ASN A 222 -0.72 11.73 -21.45
N GLU A 223 -1.05 10.44 -21.41
CA GLU A 223 -2.13 9.93 -20.59
C GLU A 223 -1.89 10.29 -19.11
N TYR A 224 -2.88 10.89 -18.48
CA TYR A 224 -2.85 11.26 -17.08
C TYR A 224 -3.96 10.49 -16.35
N PRO A 225 -3.64 9.37 -15.72
CA PRO A 225 -4.61 8.65 -14.93
C PRO A 225 -5.01 9.48 -13.70
N THR A 226 -6.29 9.81 -13.62
CA THR A 226 -6.84 10.53 -12.47
C THR A 226 -6.83 9.66 -11.22
N GLU A 227 -6.52 10.25 -10.07
CA GLU A 227 -6.40 9.50 -8.82
C GLU A 227 -7.22 10.10 -7.67
N VAL A 228 -7.61 9.22 -6.75
CA VAL A 228 -8.17 9.60 -5.46
C VAL A 228 -7.43 8.85 -4.35
N ASN A 229 -7.04 9.57 -3.31
CA ASN A 229 -6.37 9.03 -2.13
C ASN A 229 -7.35 9.03 -0.96
N LEU A 230 -7.61 7.85 -0.38
CA LEU A 230 -8.56 7.73 0.72
C LEU A 230 -8.01 8.28 2.03
N VAL A 231 -8.90 8.70 2.92
CA VAL A 231 -8.59 9.06 4.31
C VAL A 231 -8.01 7.85 5.06
N LYS A 232 -7.39 8.09 6.23
CA LYS A 232 -6.89 7.02 7.10
C LYS A 232 -7.97 5.99 7.43
N GLY A 233 -7.56 4.73 7.61
CA GLY A 233 -8.48 3.64 7.86
C GLY A 233 -9.42 3.86 9.05
N GLU A 234 -8.93 4.43 10.17
CA GLU A 234 -9.80 4.77 11.32
C GLU A 234 -10.84 5.84 10.99
N ASP A 235 -10.48 6.84 10.20
CA ASP A 235 -11.40 7.92 9.81
C ASP A 235 -12.47 7.38 8.84
N PHE A 236 -12.06 6.52 7.89
CA PHE A 236 -12.97 5.79 7.01
C PHE A 236 -13.99 5.00 7.82
N ARG A 237 -13.53 4.10 8.70
CA ARG A 237 -14.39 3.28 9.56
C ARG A 237 -15.32 4.13 10.43
N ASN A 238 -14.80 5.16 11.09
CA ASN A 238 -15.59 6.01 11.98
C ASN A 238 -16.68 6.75 11.20
N THR A 239 -16.42 7.10 9.95
CA THR A 239 -17.41 7.71 9.06
C THR A 239 -18.48 6.71 8.66
N VAL A 240 -18.13 5.46 8.29
CA VAL A 240 -19.09 4.38 8.04
C VAL A 240 -19.98 4.15 9.27
N TRP A 241 -19.40 4.07 10.47
CA TRP A 241 -20.16 3.88 11.71
C TRP A 241 -21.10 5.05 12.03
N ARG A 242 -20.73 6.27 11.65
CA ARG A 242 -21.61 7.45 11.82
C ARG A 242 -22.79 7.39 10.87
N LEU A 243 -22.60 6.89 9.64
CA LEU A 243 -23.69 6.70 8.66
C LEU A 243 -24.61 5.55 9.04
N ALA A 244 -24.08 4.46 9.60
CA ALA A 244 -24.82 3.28 10.05
C ALA A 244 -24.45 2.90 11.50
N PRO A 245 -25.02 3.57 12.50
CA PRO A 245 -24.70 3.32 13.91
C PRO A 245 -25.01 1.91 14.40
N THR A 246 -25.97 1.22 13.80
CA THR A 246 -26.34 -0.17 14.09
C THR A 246 -25.31 -1.17 13.60
N ARG A 247 -24.46 -0.77 12.64
CA ARG A 247 -23.43 -1.62 11.99
C ARG A 247 -23.98 -2.86 11.27
N ASP A 248 -25.23 -2.84 10.87
CA ASP A 248 -25.92 -3.95 10.19
C ASP A 248 -25.68 -3.94 8.67
N ILE A 249 -24.65 -3.22 8.21
CA ILE A 249 -24.30 -3.12 6.78
C ILE A 249 -23.74 -4.48 6.33
N LYS A 250 -24.37 -5.08 5.31
CA LYS A 250 -23.98 -6.37 4.74
C LYS A 250 -23.15 -6.24 3.46
N HIS A 251 -23.34 -5.14 2.72
CA HIS A 251 -22.75 -4.96 1.40
C HIS A 251 -21.86 -3.73 1.35
N PHE A 252 -20.74 -3.87 0.65
CA PHE A 252 -19.79 -2.80 0.35
C PHE A 252 -19.61 -2.74 -1.15
N GLU A 253 -20.22 -1.75 -1.83
CA GLU A 253 -20.38 -1.76 -3.27
C GLU A 253 -19.96 -0.45 -3.94
N ARG A 254 -19.34 -0.58 -5.12
CA ARG A 254 -19.07 0.56 -6.00
C ARG A 254 -20.33 0.91 -6.78
N SER A 255 -20.83 2.14 -6.62
CA SER A 255 -21.91 2.66 -7.47
C SER A 255 -21.35 3.08 -8.83
N SER A 256 -22.11 2.84 -9.89
CA SER A 256 -21.82 3.32 -11.24
C SER A 256 -22.32 4.76 -11.50
N VAL A 257 -23.07 5.32 -10.56
CA VAL A 257 -23.66 6.68 -10.66
C VAL A 257 -23.40 7.45 -9.37
N ALA A 258 -23.37 8.78 -9.48
CA ALA A 258 -23.25 9.66 -8.32
C ALA A 258 -24.38 9.46 -7.31
N PRO A 259 -24.18 9.82 -6.03
CA PRO A 259 -25.21 9.70 -4.99
C PRO A 259 -26.51 10.36 -5.41
N PRO A 260 -27.68 9.74 -5.15
CA PRO A 260 -28.97 10.35 -5.41
C PRO A 260 -29.16 11.68 -4.66
N GLU A 261 -29.96 12.60 -5.23
CA GLU A 261 -30.28 13.86 -4.58
C GLU A 261 -30.97 13.62 -3.22
N GLY A 262 -30.51 14.33 -2.19
CA GLY A 262 -31.05 14.21 -0.83
C GLY A 262 -30.45 13.08 0.02
N VAL A 263 -29.59 12.23 -0.53
CA VAL A 263 -28.85 11.24 0.24
C VAL A 263 -27.71 11.91 1.02
N ASN A 264 -27.50 11.46 2.26
CA ASN A 264 -26.39 11.93 3.09
C ASN A 264 -25.07 11.27 2.65
N ALA A 265 -24.53 11.72 1.52
CA ALA A 265 -23.21 11.30 1.06
C ALA A 265 -22.11 12.09 1.77
N VAL A 266 -21.00 11.42 2.07
CA VAL A 266 -19.86 12.00 2.77
C VAL A 266 -18.58 11.81 1.97
N HIS A 267 -17.65 12.72 2.16
CA HIS A 267 -16.31 12.69 1.56
C HIS A 267 -15.38 11.81 2.36
N LEU A 268 -14.65 10.94 1.69
CA LEU A 268 -13.73 9.95 2.25
C LEU A 268 -12.35 9.99 1.59
N GLU A 269 -12.07 11.01 0.82
CA GLU A 269 -10.76 11.30 0.22
C GLU A 269 -9.95 12.29 1.04
N VAL A 270 -8.64 12.32 0.75
CA VAL A 270 -7.73 13.40 1.16
C VAL A 270 -7.77 14.45 0.05
N ASP A 271 -8.46 15.56 0.29
CA ASP A 271 -8.78 16.59 -0.70
C ASP A 271 -7.53 17.17 -1.40
N GLU A 272 -6.45 17.44 -0.62
CA GLU A 272 -5.22 18.04 -1.14
C GLU A 272 -4.49 17.18 -2.17
N THR A 273 -4.74 15.86 -2.17
CA THR A 273 -4.01 14.90 -3.01
C THR A 273 -4.89 14.09 -3.94
N SER A 274 -6.17 14.41 -4.02
CA SER A 274 -7.15 13.71 -4.87
C SER A 274 -7.61 14.60 -6.02
N ASP A 275 -7.78 13.98 -7.21
CA ASP A 275 -8.29 14.68 -8.40
C ASP A 275 -9.81 14.74 -8.41
N TYR A 276 -10.47 13.75 -7.81
CA TYR A 276 -11.91 13.63 -7.73
C TYR A 276 -12.36 13.29 -6.31
N PRO A 277 -13.60 13.63 -5.93
CA PRO A 277 -14.17 13.19 -4.66
C PRO A 277 -14.36 11.67 -4.64
N PHE A 278 -14.25 11.09 -3.44
CA PHE A 278 -14.69 9.75 -3.13
C PHE A 278 -15.87 9.84 -2.17
N LEU A 279 -17.07 9.66 -2.72
CA LEU A 279 -18.32 9.83 -1.99
C LEU A 279 -18.80 8.48 -1.45
N GLY A 280 -19.07 8.43 -0.14
CA GLY A 280 -19.65 7.25 0.50
C GLY A 280 -21.02 7.55 1.11
N TRP A 281 -21.98 6.62 0.98
CA TRP A 281 -23.31 6.74 1.60
C TRP A 281 -23.88 5.34 1.90
N VAL A 282 -24.93 5.34 2.69
CA VAL A 282 -25.69 4.12 3.00
C VAL A 282 -27.09 4.23 2.40
N ASP A 283 -27.61 3.13 1.87
CA ASP A 283 -28.98 3.08 1.33
C ASP A 283 -30.07 3.31 2.40
N GLU A 284 -31.31 3.42 1.97
CA GLU A 284 -32.46 3.66 2.88
C GLU A 284 -32.66 2.51 3.88
N ASP A 285 -32.43 1.26 3.44
CA ASP A 285 -32.56 0.05 4.27
C ASP A 285 -31.36 -0.15 5.20
N ARG A 286 -30.29 0.64 5.01
CA ARG A 286 -29.01 0.59 5.77
C ARG A 286 -28.29 -0.75 5.72
N GLU A 287 -28.51 -1.51 4.64
CA GLU A 287 -27.84 -2.79 4.43
C GLU A 287 -26.62 -2.66 3.50
N THR A 288 -26.55 -1.60 2.67
CA THR A 288 -25.46 -1.40 1.70
C THR A 288 -24.76 -0.07 1.93
N PHE A 289 -23.45 -0.14 2.06
CA PHE A 289 -22.58 1.03 1.92
C PHE A 289 -22.11 1.13 0.48
N TYR A 290 -22.55 2.17 -0.19
CA TYR A 290 -22.10 2.53 -1.54
C TYR A 290 -20.96 3.52 -1.51
N TYR A 291 -20.07 3.39 -2.51
CA TYR A 291 -19.08 4.43 -2.80
C TYR A 291 -19.05 4.76 -4.28
N TYR A 292 -18.68 6.01 -4.58
CA TYR A 292 -18.59 6.53 -5.95
C TYR A 292 -17.41 7.47 -6.10
N THR A 293 -16.71 7.36 -7.22
CA THR A 293 -15.69 8.29 -7.68
C THR A 293 -15.56 8.20 -9.20
N GLU A 294 -15.22 9.30 -9.84
CA GLU A 294 -14.86 9.37 -11.27
C GLU A 294 -13.37 9.10 -11.50
N ALA A 295 -12.56 9.03 -10.43
CA ALA A 295 -11.15 8.72 -10.53
C ALA A 295 -10.93 7.32 -11.11
N GLU A 296 -9.92 7.20 -11.98
CA GLU A 296 -9.51 5.93 -12.59
C GLU A 296 -8.79 5.04 -11.59
N LYS A 297 -8.00 5.65 -10.67
CA LYS A 297 -7.26 4.96 -9.62
C LYS A 297 -7.73 5.38 -8.23
N ILE A 298 -7.96 4.40 -7.38
CA ILE A 298 -8.37 4.60 -5.99
C ILE A 298 -7.25 4.08 -5.09
N TYR A 299 -6.46 4.97 -4.50
CA TYR A 299 -5.40 4.59 -3.57
C TYR A 299 -5.90 4.48 -2.14
N LEU A 300 -5.61 3.36 -1.50
CA LEU A 300 -5.74 3.24 -0.05
C LEU A 300 -4.71 4.13 0.66
N ASN A 301 -5.11 4.66 1.82
CA ASN A 301 -4.18 5.42 2.67
C ASN A 301 -3.00 4.55 3.11
N PRO A 302 -1.78 5.08 3.23
CA PRO A 302 -0.66 4.35 3.84
C PRO A 302 -0.98 3.73 5.22
N ASP A 303 -1.85 4.37 6.00
CA ASP A 303 -2.36 3.85 7.26
C ASP A 303 -3.80 3.35 7.11
N CYS A 304 -3.95 2.05 6.82
CA CYS A 304 -5.24 1.36 6.73
C CYS A 304 -5.70 0.77 8.07
N LYS A 305 -5.15 1.25 9.20
CA LYS A 305 -5.53 0.77 10.52
C LYS A 305 -7.03 0.73 10.70
N SER A 306 -7.56 -0.45 11.07
CA SER A 306 -8.95 -0.70 11.40
C SER A 306 -10.00 -0.35 10.31
N MET A 307 -9.61 -0.18 9.05
CA MET A 307 -10.48 0.38 7.99
C MET A 307 -11.82 -0.36 7.85
N PHE A 308 -11.82 -1.69 7.90
CA PHE A 308 -13.01 -2.53 7.82
C PHE A 308 -13.35 -3.21 9.16
N ALA A 309 -12.76 -2.75 10.27
CA ALA A 309 -12.96 -3.39 11.56
C ALA A 309 -14.38 -3.24 12.09
N SER A 310 -14.95 -4.36 12.62
CA SER A 310 -16.25 -4.40 13.29
C SER A 310 -17.42 -3.96 12.40
N VAL A 311 -17.37 -4.27 11.10
CA VAL A 311 -18.46 -4.12 10.14
C VAL A 311 -18.66 -5.46 9.45
N ASP A 312 -19.84 -6.03 9.50
CA ASP A 312 -20.11 -7.40 9.05
C ASP A 312 -20.53 -7.46 7.57
N TYR A 313 -19.71 -6.88 6.68
CA TYR A 313 -19.91 -7.07 5.25
C TYR A 313 -19.83 -8.55 4.89
N GLU A 314 -20.79 -9.08 4.15
CA GLU A 314 -20.77 -10.47 3.68
C GLU A 314 -19.58 -10.75 2.76
N LYS A 315 -19.23 -9.77 1.92
CA LYS A 315 -18.08 -9.79 1.04
C LYS A 315 -17.37 -8.44 1.03
N ILE A 316 -16.03 -8.48 1.04
CA ILE A 316 -15.18 -7.30 0.85
C ILE A 316 -14.35 -7.50 -0.42
N ASP A 317 -14.65 -6.71 -1.44
CA ASP A 317 -13.90 -6.68 -2.70
C ASP A 317 -12.88 -5.53 -2.66
N LEU A 318 -11.59 -5.90 -2.64
CA LEU A 318 -10.49 -4.93 -2.64
C LEU A 318 -9.89 -4.70 -4.05
N THR A 319 -10.41 -5.38 -5.08
CA THR A 319 -9.84 -5.30 -6.43
C THR A 319 -9.89 -3.91 -7.08
N PRO A 320 -10.84 -3.00 -6.72
CA PRO A 320 -10.85 -1.63 -7.22
C PRO A 320 -9.80 -0.71 -6.59
N PHE A 321 -9.16 -1.13 -5.48
CA PHE A 321 -8.29 -0.28 -4.69
C PHE A 321 -6.81 -0.60 -4.95
N ASP A 322 -6.02 0.44 -5.21
CA ASP A 322 -4.57 0.34 -5.27
C ASP A 322 -3.98 0.46 -3.85
N SER A 323 -3.40 -0.63 -3.36
CA SER A 323 -2.79 -0.72 -2.04
C SER A 323 -1.26 -0.54 -2.05
N SER A 324 -0.67 -0.15 -3.18
CA SER A 324 0.78 -0.01 -3.32
C SER A 324 1.43 0.99 -2.36
N LYS A 325 0.66 1.95 -1.84
CA LYS A 325 1.12 2.95 -0.87
C LYS A 325 0.94 2.49 0.60
N VAL A 326 0.29 1.34 0.86
CA VAL A 326 -0.05 0.89 2.22
C VAL A 326 1.19 0.43 2.98
N THR A 327 1.37 0.97 4.18
CA THR A 327 2.48 0.63 5.10
C THR A 327 2.00 -0.07 6.38
N SER A 328 0.72 0.09 6.74
CA SER A 328 0.11 -0.53 7.92
C SER A 328 -1.29 -1.05 7.63
N THR A 329 -1.50 -2.33 7.91
CA THR A 329 -2.81 -3.00 7.89
C THR A 329 -3.22 -3.44 9.29
N TYR A 330 -2.68 -2.78 10.33
CA TYR A 330 -2.97 -3.12 11.71
C TYR A 330 -4.49 -3.12 11.97
N ASP A 331 -5.02 -4.24 12.49
CA ASP A 331 -6.44 -4.38 12.87
C ASP A 331 -7.45 -4.18 11.71
N MET A 332 -6.99 -4.22 10.45
CA MET A 332 -7.77 -3.78 9.27
C MET A 332 -9.05 -4.57 9.05
N PHE A 333 -9.04 -5.88 9.27
CA PHE A 333 -10.18 -6.80 9.11
C PHE A 333 -10.51 -7.49 10.43
N SER A 334 -10.39 -6.76 11.54
CA SER A 334 -10.68 -7.31 12.87
C SER A 334 -12.18 -7.31 13.19
N ASN A 335 -12.58 -8.23 14.08
CA ASN A 335 -13.95 -8.33 14.56
C ASN A 335 -15.00 -8.46 13.45
N LEU A 336 -14.69 -9.25 12.41
CA LEU A 336 -15.63 -9.57 11.32
C LEU A 336 -16.31 -10.91 11.63
N TYR A 337 -17.57 -10.86 12.02
CA TYR A 337 -18.32 -12.06 12.43
C TYR A 337 -19.21 -12.63 11.33
N GLY A 338 -19.64 -11.81 10.37
CA GLY A 338 -20.54 -12.19 9.26
C GLY A 338 -19.85 -12.32 7.89
N THR A 339 -18.58 -11.94 7.77
CA THR A 339 -17.86 -11.91 6.50
C THR A 339 -17.56 -13.32 6.00
N LYS A 340 -18.00 -13.61 4.78
CA LYS A 340 -17.82 -14.90 4.10
C LYS A 340 -16.59 -14.93 3.21
N GLU A 341 -16.24 -13.78 2.60
CA GLU A 341 -15.18 -13.66 1.62
C GLU A 341 -14.50 -12.28 1.67
N ILE A 342 -13.18 -12.28 1.52
CA ILE A 342 -12.37 -11.07 1.30
C ILE A 342 -11.50 -11.33 0.07
N ASP A 343 -11.67 -10.52 -0.98
CA ASP A 343 -10.89 -10.67 -2.21
C ASP A 343 -9.60 -9.84 -2.14
N PHE A 344 -8.48 -10.54 -1.93
CA PHE A 344 -7.14 -9.97 -1.91
C PHE A 344 -6.40 -10.08 -3.24
N SER A 345 -7.02 -10.56 -4.33
CA SER A 345 -6.32 -10.94 -5.56
C SER A 345 -5.44 -9.84 -6.16
N LYS A 346 -5.76 -8.56 -5.91
CA LYS A 346 -4.96 -7.39 -6.33
C LYS A 346 -4.33 -6.63 -5.15
N PHE A 347 -4.44 -7.12 -3.93
CA PHE A 347 -3.97 -6.41 -2.74
C PHE A 347 -2.44 -6.51 -2.62
N ASN A 348 -1.74 -5.42 -2.85
CA ASN A 348 -0.29 -5.30 -2.77
C ASN A 348 0.15 -5.00 -1.34
N THR A 349 0.94 -5.89 -0.74
CA THR A 349 1.45 -5.75 0.63
C THR A 349 2.97 -5.47 0.69
N SER A 350 3.62 -5.23 -0.45
CA SER A 350 5.09 -5.11 -0.54
C SER A 350 5.69 -3.99 0.31
N ASN A 351 4.92 -2.95 0.64
CA ASN A 351 5.35 -1.84 1.49
C ASN A 351 4.85 -1.95 2.94
N VAL A 352 4.09 -3.01 3.28
CA VAL A 352 3.52 -3.17 4.61
C VAL A 352 4.59 -3.60 5.62
N THR A 353 4.68 -2.86 6.72
CA THR A 353 5.58 -3.16 7.84
C THR A 353 4.84 -3.66 9.08
N ASN A 354 3.54 -3.39 9.19
CA ASN A 354 2.72 -3.77 10.33
C ASN A 354 1.43 -4.48 9.91
N MET A 355 1.36 -5.80 10.17
CA MET A 355 0.18 -6.66 9.99
C MET A 355 -0.41 -7.13 11.33
N GLY A 356 -0.01 -6.53 12.45
CA GLY A 356 -0.53 -6.91 13.76
C GLY A 356 -2.05 -6.87 13.80
N ARG A 357 -2.69 -7.90 14.38
CA ARG A 357 -4.15 -8.02 14.55
C ARG A 357 -4.97 -7.94 13.26
N MET A 358 -4.35 -8.02 12.06
CA MET A 358 -5.05 -7.79 10.78
C MET A 358 -6.35 -8.60 10.67
N PHE A 359 -6.38 -9.85 11.16
CA PHE A 359 -7.53 -10.74 11.17
C PHE A 359 -7.96 -11.13 12.60
N TYR A 360 -7.75 -10.27 13.58
CA TYR A 360 -8.15 -10.51 14.95
C TYR A 360 -9.66 -10.69 15.06
N LYS A 361 -10.11 -11.80 15.69
CA LYS A 361 -11.55 -12.14 15.82
C LYS A 361 -12.29 -12.20 14.48
N ASN A 362 -11.60 -12.63 13.43
CA ASN A 362 -12.19 -12.78 12.11
C ASN A 362 -12.82 -14.17 11.96
N SER A 363 -14.04 -14.24 11.43
CA SER A 363 -14.76 -15.50 11.24
C SER A 363 -14.79 -15.99 9.78
N THR A 364 -14.12 -15.31 8.86
CA THR A 364 -14.02 -15.71 7.44
C THR A 364 -13.43 -17.12 7.33
N PRO A 365 -14.13 -18.12 6.75
CA PRO A 365 -13.68 -19.51 6.81
C PRO A 365 -12.38 -19.79 6.06
N LYS A 366 -12.16 -19.09 4.93
CA LYS A 366 -11.02 -19.27 4.05
C LYS A 366 -10.39 -17.91 3.72
N LEU A 367 -9.11 -17.78 4.01
CA LEU A 367 -8.32 -16.61 3.63
C LEU A 367 -7.25 -17.02 2.62
N ASN A 368 -7.38 -16.50 1.41
CA ASN A 368 -6.35 -16.67 0.38
C ASN A 368 -5.35 -15.51 0.46
N LEU A 369 -4.19 -15.78 1.07
CA LEU A 369 -3.10 -14.82 1.25
C LEU A 369 -1.89 -15.12 0.35
N SER A 370 -2.07 -15.93 -0.70
CA SER A 370 -0.98 -16.43 -1.54
C SER A 370 -0.21 -15.35 -2.31
N ASN A 371 -0.80 -14.16 -2.45
CA ASN A 371 -0.16 -12.99 -3.09
C ASN A 371 0.47 -12.01 -2.09
N PHE A 372 0.41 -12.30 -0.77
CA PHE A 372 1.00 -11.41 0.22
C PHE A 372 2.53 -11.43 0.15
N ASP A 373 3.12 -10.27 -0.05
CA ASP A 373 4.56 -10.05 0.10
C ASP A 373 4.82 -9.51 1.50
N THR A 374 5.44 -10.33 2.35
CA THR A 374 5.67 -9.99 3.76
C THR A 374 7.13 -9.68 4.11
N ARG A 375 8.02 -9.55 3.09
CA ARG A 375 9.45 -9.31 3.29
C ARG A 375 9.79 -8.09 4.14
N ASN A 376 8.92 -7.07 4.15
CA ASN A 376 9.13 -5.84 4.90
C ASN A 376 8.39 -5.83 6.25
N VAL A 377 7.67 -6.89 6.60
CA VAL A 377 6.85 -6.92 7.82
C VAL A 377 7.70 -7.14 9.07
N ILE A 378 7.47 -6.28 10.07
CA ILE A 378 8.15 -6.32 11.38
C ILE A 378 7.20 -6.85 12.45
N TYR A 379 5.91 -6.49 12.37
CA TYR A 379 4.89 -6.83 13.37
C TYR A 379 3.83 -7.75 12.80
N MET A 380 3.77 -9.00 13.30
CA MET A 380 2.72 -10.00 13.01
C MET A 380 1.99 -10.46 14.29
N ASN A 381 2.18 -9.74 15.40
CA ASN A 381 1.57 -10.14 16.68
C ASN A 381 0.04 -10.16 16.57
N ALA A 382 -0.56 -11.22 17.12
CA ALA A 382 -2.01 -11.43 17.16
C ALA A 382 -2.71 -11.41 15.78
N MET A 383 -1.98 -11.63 14.66
CA MET A 383 -2.52 -11.47 13.30
C MET A 383 -3.80 -12.30 13.07
N PHE A 384 -3.84 -13.53 13.58
CA PHE A 384 -5.01 -14.43 13.51
C PHE A 384 -5.57 -14.77 14.90
N MET A 385 -5.27 -13.96 15.92
CA MET A 385 -5.74 -14.21 17.27
C MET A 385 -7.27 -14.23 17.32
N GLU A 386 -7.83 -15.28 17.96
CA GLU A 386 -9.29 -15.48 18.09
C GLU A 386 -10.04 -15.48 16.74
N ALA A 387 -9.37 -15.90 15.68
CA ALA A 387 -9.98 -16.08 14.37
C ALA A 387 -10.74 -17.43 14.33
N TRP A 388 -11.87 -17.46 14.99
CA TRP A 388 -12.61 -18.70 15.27
C TRP A 388 -13.22 -19.38 14.04
N GLY A 389 -13.44 -18.61 12.97
CA GLY A 389 -14.04 -19.14 11.75
C GLY A 389 -13.04 -19.75 10.78
N ILE A 390 -11.76 -19.42 10.86
CA ILE A 390 -10.75 -19.87 9.91
C ILE A 390 -10.59 -21.39 9.97
N GLU A 391 -10.84 -22.06 8.85
CA GLU A 391 -10.68 -23.51 8.66
C GLU A 391 -9.50 -23.82 7.74
N GLU A 392 -9.26 -22.97 6.73
CA GLU A 392 -8.16 -23.08 5.77
C GLU A 392 -7.37 -21.78 5.70
N LEU A 393 -6.05 -21.88 5.81
CA LEU A 393 -5.12 -20.75 5.78
C LEU A 393 -3.85 -21.13 5.00
N ASN A 394 -3.60 -20.46 3.89
CA ASN A 394 -2.39 -20.64 3.11
C ASN A 394 -1.39 -19.50 3.42
N LEU A 395 -0.27 -19.85 4.04
CA LEU A 395 0.81 -18.94 4.41
C LEU A 395 2.08 -19.14 3.57
N SER A 396 2.04 -19.93 2.49
CA SER A 396 3.23 -20.34 1.72
C SER A 396 4.03 -19.18 1.10
N SER A 397 3.40 -18.00 0.94
CA SER A 397 4.05 -16.77 0.45
C SER A 397 4.75 -15.96 1.57
N PHE A 398 4.56 -16.32 2.86
CA PHE A 398 5.04 -15.50 3.96
C PHE A 398 6.55 -15.63 4.14
N ASP A 399 7.28 -14.53 3.92
CA ASP A 399 8.65 -14.35 4.35
C ASP A 399 8.65 -13.65 5.72
N THR A 400 9.06 -14.38 6.76
CA THR A 400 9.06 -13.85 8.12
C THR A 400 10.46 -13.42 8.61
N SER A 401 11.43 -13.33 7.70
CA SER A 401 12.84 -13.05 8.02
C SER A 401 13.10 -11.70 8.69
N ASN A 402 12.15 -10.75 8.57
CA ASN A 402 12.23 -9.45 9.20
C ASN A 402 11.30 -9.28 10.42
N VAL A 403 10.54 -10.31 10.77
CA VAL A 403 9.57 -10.22 11.87
C VAL A 403 10.25 -10.29 13.24
N TRP A 404 9.89 -9.38 14.13
CA TRP A 404 10.36 -9.31 15.51
C TRP A 404 9.31 -9.75 16.53
N PHE A 405 8.01 -9.61 16.21
CA PHE A 405 6.90 -9.87 17.11
C PHE A 405 5.91 -10.84 16.51
N MET A 406 5.82 -12.06 17.06
CA MET A 406 4.88 -13.12 16.66
C MET A 406 3.96 -13.57 17.83
N GLY A 407 4.03 -12.90 18.98
CA GLY A 407 3.20 -13.28 20.12
C GLY A 407 1.71 -13.27 19.78
N ASN A 408 0.97 -14.25 20.30
CA ASN A 408 -0.48 -14.44 20.07
C ASN A 408 -0.90 -14.73 18.62
N MET A 409 0.03 -14.99 17.67
CA MET A 409 -0.28 -14.99 16.23
C MET A 409 -1.44 -15.93 15.87
N PHE A 410 -1.46 -17.15 16.43
CA PHE A 410 -2.49 -18.17 16.18
C PHE A 410 -3.28 -18.52 17.46
N LYS A 411 -3.33 -17.60 18.43
CA LYS A 411 -4.05 -17.84 19.67
C LYS A 411 -5.54 -18.06 19.43
N ASN A 412 -6.09 -19.16 19.97
CA ASN A 412 -7.52 -19.53 19.91
C ASN A 412 -8.06 -19.72 18.48
N THR A 413 -7.23 -20.23 17.55
CA THR A 413 -7.67 -20.63 16.20
C THR A 413 -8.20 -22.07 16.21
N HIS A 414 -9.31 -22.32 16.94
CA HIS A 414 -9.78 -23.66 17.28
C HIS A 414 -10.17 -24.53 16.08
N LYS A 415 -10.64 -23.94 14.97
CA LYS A 415 -11.04 -24.68 13.77
C LYS A 415 -9.89 -25.01 12.83
N LEU A 416 -8.76 -24.30 12.92
CA LEU A 416 -7.60 -24.47 12.05
C LEU A 416 -6.82 -25.73 12.47
N LYS A 417 -7.12 -26.88 11.82
CA LYS A 417 -6.50 -28.16 12.12
C LYS A 417 -5.14 -28.34 11.45
N ASN A 418 -5.02 -27.82 10.24
CA ASN A 418 -3.80 -27.89 9.45
C ASN A 418 -3.16 -26.49 9.42
N LEU A 419 -2.10 -26.31 10.19
CA LEU A 419 -1.35 -25.07 10.26
C LEU A 419 0.08 -25.33 9.81
N ASP A 420 0.41 -24.85 8.63
CA ASP A 420 1.76 -24.98 8.05
C ASP A 420 2.59 -23.73 8.33
N VAL A 421 3.63 -23.89 9.15
CA VAL A 421 4.60 -22.86 9.54
C VAL A 421 6.06 -23.30 9.31
N HIS A 422 6.28 -24.41 8.58
CA HIS A 422 7.62 -25.00 8.40
C HIS A 422 8.61 -24.03 7.74
N HIS A 423 8.14 -23.10 6.91
CA HIS A 423 8.98 -22.11 6.19
C HIS A 423 9.23 -20.82 6.97
N PHE A 424 8.68 -20.69 8.20
CA PHE A 424 8.86 -19.47 8.99
C PHE A 424 10.32 -19.31 9.43
N ASN A 425 10.92 -18.17 9.08
CA ASN A 425 12.22 -17.75 9.58
C ASN A 425 12.03 -16.91 10.85
N THR A 426 12.48 -17.44 12.00
CA THR A 426 12.28 -16.78 13.30
C THR A 426 13.54 -16.18 13.90
N GLN A 427 14.64 -16.06 13.13
CA GLN A 427 15.94 -15.59 13.61
C GLN A 427 15.94 -14.21 14.28
N LYS A 428 14.95 -13.36 13.98
CA LYS A 428 14.82 -12.02 14.57
C LYS A 428 13.76 -11.94 15.67
N VAL A 429 12.97 -12.98 15.85
CA VAL A 429 11.84 -12.97 16.77
C VAL A 429 12.32 -12.96 18.22
N LYS A 430 11.78 -12.04 19.03
CA LYS A 430 12.04 -11.92 20.46
C LYS A 430 10.86 -12.34 21.34
N HIS A 431 9.64 -12.29 20.80
CA HIS A 431 8.42 -12.53 21.56
C HIS A 431 7.56 -13.57 20.84
N MET A 432 7.38 -14.75 21.49
CA MET A 432 6.56 -15.87 21.04
C MET A 432 5.48 -16.26 22.06
N GLN A 433 5.26 -15.43 23.09
CA GLN A 433 4.24 -15.73 24.11
C GLN A 433 2.89 -15.97 23.47
N TYR A 434 2.18 -17.00 23.93
CA TYR A 434 0.84 -17.41 23.46
C TYR A 434 0.75 -17.74 21.97
N MET A 435 1.86 -17.92 21.23
CA MET A 435 1.83 -17.99 19.76
C MET A 435 0.84 -19.04 19.25
N PHE A 436 0.75 -20.20 19.87
CA PHE A 436 -0.16 -21.30 19.54
C PHE A 436 -1.17 -21.61 20.64
N TYR A 437 -1.35 -20.73 21.62
CA TYR A 437 -2.28 -20.93 22.73
C TYR A 437 -3.69 -21.26 22.22
N GLY A 438 -4.27 -22.39 22.63
CA GLY A 438 -5.62 -22.81 22.23
C GLY A 438 -5.77 -23.04 20.72
N SER A 439 -4.69 -23.19 19.97
CA SER A 439 -4.76 -23.52 18.54
C SER A 439 -5.35 -24.90 18.32
N GLY A 440 -6.17 -25.04 17.27
CA GLY A 440 -6.77 -26.30 16.86
C GLY A 440 -5.80 -27.26 16.14
N ALA A 441 -4.57 -26.84 15.87
CA ALA A 441 -3.59 -27.63 15.14
C ALA A 441 -3.34 -29.00 15.78
N THR A 442 -3.29 -30.04 14.94
CA THR A 442 -3.04 -31.42 15.36
C THR A 442 -1.57 -31.80 15.26
N SER A 443 -0.80 -31.08 14.46
CA SER A 443 0.64 -31.19 14.32
C SER A 443 1.23 -29.84 14.00
N LEU A 444 2.51 -29.62 14.35
CA LEU A 444 3.30 -28.44 14.01
C LEU A 444 4.70 -28.87 13.59
N ASP A 445 5.14 -28.48 12.41
CA ASP A 445 6.55 -28.56 12.01
C ASP A 445 7.28 -27.29 12.42
N LEU A 446 8.07 -27.38 13.50
CA LEU A 446 8.85 -26.28 14.05
C LEU A 446 10.37 -26.44 13.76
N SER A 447 10.75 -27.35 12.87
CA SER A 447 12.14 -27.73 12.60
C SER A 447 13.03 -26.56 12.13
N HIS A 448 12.42 -25.51 11.58
CA HIS A 448 13.11 -24.30 11.11
C HIS A 448 13.08 -23.12 12.10
N PHE A 449 12.45 -23.29 13.27
CA PHE A 449 12.38 -22.21 14.25
C PHE A 449 13.74 -21.98 14.92
N ASP A 450 14.33 -20.81 14.71
CA ASP A 450 15.45 -20.32 15.51
C ASP A 450 14.92 -19.52 16.69
N THR A 451 15.03 -20.08 17.89
CA THR A 451 14.54 -19.44 19.11
C THR A 451 15.65 -18.76 19.93
N SER A 452 16.86 -18.63 19.37
CA SER A 452 18.04 -18.13 20.09
C SER A 452 17.91 -16.69 20.63
N LYS A 453 17.00 -15.90 20.07
CA LYS A 453 16.73 -14.51 20.53
C LYS A 453 15.45 -14.36 21.33
N VAL A 454 14.69 -15.44 21.52
CA VAL A 454 13.40 -15.38 22.21
C VAL A 454 13.62 -15.20 23.71
N GLU A 455 12.93 -14.22 24.28
CA GLU A 455 13.00 -13.90 25.70
C GLU A 455 11.74 -14.34 26.48
N ASP A 456 10.59 -14.48 25.80
CA ASP A 456 9.31 -14.84 26.40
C ASP A 456 8.63 -15.94 25.58
N MET A 457 8.46 -17.12 26.19
CA MET A 457 7.75 -18.30 25.67
C MET A 457 6.53 -18.65 26.53
N SER A 458 6.08 -17.72 27.38
CA SER A 458 4.95 -17.97 28.27
C SER A 458 3.71 -18.40 27.48
N LYS A 459 3.08 -19.49 27.91
CA LYS A 459 1.87 -20.06 27.32
C LYS A 459 1.94 -20.39 25.81
N MET A 460 3.16 -20.56 25.26
CA MET A 460 3.33 -20.74 23.80
C MET A 460 2.51 -21.88 23.24
N PHE A 461 2.42 -23.02 23.94
CA PHE A 461 1.67 -24.22 23.55
C PHE A 461 0.51 -24.53 24.50
N ALA A 462 0.18 -23.64 25.42
CA ALA A 462 -0.91 -23.89 26.35
C ALA A 462 -2.27 -24.08 25.66
N GLU A 463 -3.16 -24.85 26.26
CA GLU A 463 -4.53 -25.14 25.77
C GLU A 463 -4.58 -25.80 24.38
N MET A 464 -3.46 -26.33 23.86
CA MET A 464 -3.42 -27.11 22.62
C MET A 464 -3.96 -28.52 22.86
N ALA A 465 -5.27 -28.62 22.97
CA ALA A 465 -5.93 -29.86 23.38
C ALA A 465 -5.80 -31.02 22.37
N ASN A 466 -5.46 -30.75 21.11
CA ASN A 466 -5.40 -31.74 20.04
C ASN A 466 -3.96 -32.15 19.64
N ILE A 467 -2.93 -31.49 20.18
CA ILE A 467 -1.55 -31.78 19.83
C ILE A 467 -1.08 -33.09 20.50
N THR A 468 -0.60 -34.04 19.73
CA THR A 468 -0.13 -35.34 20.22
C THR A 468 1.38 -35.43 20.33
N GLU A 469 2.09 -34.65 19.53
CA GLU A 469 3.55 -34.64 19.45
C GLU A 469 4.04 -33.20 19.25
N LEU A 470 5.19 -32.88 19.87
CA LEU A 470 5.93 -31.62 19.69
C LEU A 470 7.42 -31.94 19.58
N ASP A 471 8.02 -31.71 18.42
CA ASP A 471 9.45 -31.73 18.26
C ASP A 471 10.03 -30.35 18.55
N LEU A 472 10.74 -30.25 19.69
CA LEU A 472 11.41 -29.04 20.17
C LEU A 472 12.94 -29.20 20.15
N SER A 473 13.44 -30.18 19.40
CA SER A 473 14.88 -30.56 19.41
C SER A 473 15.81 -29.44 18.93
N ASN A 474 15.29 -28.49 18.16
CA ASN A 474 16.04 -27.32 17.66
C ASN A 474 15.89 -26.06 18.53
N PHE A 475 15.04 -26.10 19.59
CA PHE A 475 14.80 -24.92 20.41
C PHE A 475 16.04 -24.57 21.26
N ASN A 476 16.51 -23.34 21.12
CA ASN A 476 17.52 -22.73 21.98
C ASN A 476 16.82 -21.77 22.97
N THR A 477 16.76 -22.20 24.23
CA THR A 477 16.07 -21.43 25.28
C THR A 477 16.99 -20.59 26.17
N SER A 478 18.28 -20.43 25.78
CA SER A 478 19.30 -19.77 26.60
C SER A 478 19.03 -18.29 26.94
N ASN A 479 18.11 -17.64 26.24
CA ASN A 479 17.72 -16.27 26.51
C ASN A 479 16.30 -16.13 27.10
N VAL A 480 15.58 -17.25 27.25
CA VAL A 480 14.21 -17.25 27.75
C VAL A 480 14.17 -16.93 29.26
N LYS A 481 13.32 -15.99 29.64
CA LYS A 481 13.11 -15.54 31.02
C LYS A 481 11.79 -16.02 31.61
N ASP A 482 10.77 -16.23 30.75
CA ASP A 482 9.42 -16.65 31.16
C ASP A 482 9.00 -17.89 30.37
N MET A 483 8.76 -19.00 31.08
CA MET A 483 8.20 -20.26 30.59
C MET A 483 6.89 -20.62 31.27
N SER A 484 6.28 -19.65 31.97
CA SER A 484 5.03 -19.87 32.70
C SER A 484 3.96 -20.46 31.79
N ARG A 485 3.30 -21.50 32.25
CA ARG A 485 2.22 -22.21 31.55
C ARG A 485 2.57 -22.70 30.13
N MET A 486 3.84 -22.87 29.76
CA MET A 486 4.24 -23.18 28.38
C MET A 486 3.52 -24.39 27.80
N PHE A 487 3.27 -25.44 28.61
CA PHE A 487 2.58 -26.69 28.25
C PHE A 487 1.33 -26.93 29.10
N ASP A 488 0.76 -25.86 29.65
CA ASP A 488 -0.47 -25.96 30.45
C ASP A 488 -1.64 -26.47 29.59
N HIS A 489 -2.43 -27.44 30.09
CA HIS A 489 -3.59 -28.01 29.40
C HIS A 489 -3.30 -28.64 28.01
N THR A 490 -2.10 -29.16 27.77
CA THR A 490 -1.79 -30.01 26.60
C THR A 490 -2.33 -31.43 26.85
N ALA A 491 -3.60 -31.66 26.54
CA ALA A 491 -4.34 -32.84 27.01
C ALA A 491 -3.88 -34.15 26.37
N GLU A 492 -3.60 -34.16 25.07
CA GLU A 492 -3.29 -35.35 24.27
C GLU A 492 -1.79 -35.71 24.26
N LEU A 493 -0.92 -34.80 24.70
CA LEU A 493 0.53 -34.98 24.67
C LEU A 493 0.94 -36.10 25.66
N ARG A 494 1.62 -37.15 25.16
CA ARG A 494 2.07 -38.31 26.00
C ARG A 494 3.49 -38.17 26.48
N THR A 495 4.35 -37.67 25.65
CA THR A 495 5.78 -37.47 25.94
C THR A 495 6.20 -36.08 25.53
N LEU A 496 7.20 -35.56 26.23
CA LEU A 496 7.79 -34.24 25.93
C LEU A 496 9.29 -34.33 26.05
N ASP A 497 10.01 -33.98 24.97
CA ASP A 497 11.48 -33.97 24.94
C ASP A 497 11.99 -32.53 25.08
N LEU A 498 12.59 -32.24 26.23
CA LEU A 498 13.17 -30.93 26.57
C LEU A 498 14.69 -31.03 26.73
N SER A 499 15.32 -32.02 26.05
CA SER A 499 16.74 -32.32 26.20
C SER A 499 17.68 -31.17 25.89
N ASN A 500 17.25 -30.22 25.07
CA ASN A 500 18.02 -29.04 24.65
C ASN A 500 17.67 -27.78 25.41
N PHE A 501 16.72 -27.84 26.37
CA PHE A 501 16.32 -26.65 27.13
C PHE A 501 17.42 -26.22 28.08
N ASN A 502 17.77 -24.94 28.01
CA ASN A 502 18.59 -24.22 28.98
C ASN A 502 17.68 -23.29 29.78
N THR A 503 17.58 -23.54 31.08
CA THR A 503 16.66 -22.79 31.98
C THR A 503 17.38 -21.81 32.90
N SER A 504 18.69 -21.58 32.68
CA SER A 504 19.53 -20.76 33.58
C SER A 504 19.10 -19.31 33.76
N LYS A 505 18.30 -18.76 32.84
CA LYS A 505 17.73 -17.40 32.91
C LYS A 505 16.25 -17.38 33.22
N VAL A 506 15.60 -18.53 33.33
CA VAL A 506 14.15 -18.58 33.54
C VAL A 506 13.81 -18.19 34.98
N THR A 507 12.96 -17.18 35.11
CA THR A 507 12.51 -16.65 36.40
C THR A 507 11.11 -17.15 36.78
N ASP A 508 10.26 -17.48 35.82
CA ASP A 508 8.90 -17.94 36.04
C ASP A 508 8.65 -19.32 35.39
N PHE A 509 8.42 -20.33 36.23
CA PHE A 509 8.04 -21.70 35.89
C PHE A 509 6.58 -22.01 36.27
N SER A 510 5.82 -21.04 36.73
CA SER A 510 4.48 -21.27 37.27
C SER A 510 3.58 -21.98 36.26
N LYS A 511 2.91 -23.06 36.71
CA LYS A 511 2.03 -23.90 35.92
C LYS A 511 2.64 -24.46 34.60
N MET A 512 3.97 -24.49 34.45
CA MET A 512 4.65 -24.85 33.17
C MET A 512 4.10 -26.15 32.58
N PHE A 513 3.78 -27.14 33.39
CA PHE A 513 3.25 -28.44 32.99
C PHE A 513 1.85 -28.73 33.57
N ALA A 514 1.13 -27.77 34.10
CA ALA A 514 -0.16 -28.01 34.73
C ALA A 514 -1.20 -28.57 33.74
N ASN A 515 -2.15 -29.37 34.25
CA ASN A 515 -3.35 -29.79 33.52
C ASN A 515 -4.40 -30.36 34.48
N GLU A 516 -5.43 -29.61 34.73
CA GLU A 516 -6.46 -29.96 35.73
C GLU A 516 -7.54 -30.94 35.19
N TYR A 517 -7.52 -31.26 33.88
CA TYR A 517 -8.56 -32.06 33.23
C TYR A 517 -8.02 -33.40 32.70
N ILE A 518 -8.06 -33.62 31.39
CA ILE A 518 -7.56 -34.82 30.73
C ILE A 518 -6.03 -34.78 30.70
N ASN A 519 -5.39 -35.84 31.18
CA ASN A 519 -3.93 -35.86 31.38
C ASN A 519 -3.33 -37.16 30.83
N LYS A 520 -2.71 -37.04 29.64
CA LYS A 520 -2.03 -38.17 29.01
C LYS A 520 -0.50 -38.12 29.12
N LEU A 521 0.07 -37.04 29.69
CA LEU A 521 1.53 -36.91 29.80
C LEU A 521 2.10 -37.91 30.80
N GLU A 522 2.94 -38.81 30.28
CA GLU A 522 3.55 -39.94 31.02
C GLU A 522 5.03 -39.67 31.30
N ARG A 523 5.76 -39.01 30.38
CA ARG A 523 7.21 -38.82 30.47
C ARG A 523 7.66 -37.46 29.98
N ILE A 524 8.62 -36.85 30.67
CA ILE A 524 9.37 -35.66 30.23
C ILE A 524 10.86 -36.06 30.18
N TYR A 525 11.46 -35.95 29.01
CA TYR A 525 12.85 -36.27 28.78
C TYR A 525 13.74 -35.03 28.84
N VAL A 526 14.87 -35.12 29.56
CA VAL A 526 15.89 -34.08 29.67
C VAL A 526 17.29 -34.69 29.67
N LYS A 527 18.31 -33.93 29.28
CA LYS A 527 19.71 -34.32 29.41
C LYS A 527 20.28 -34.05 30.81
N GLN A 528 19.84 -33.01 31.46
CA GLN A 528 20.27 -32.55 32.77
C GLN A 528 19.08 -31.97 33.55
N ASP A 529 19.25 -31.80 34.85
CA ASP A 529 18.27 -31.11 35.68
C ASP A 529 18.04 -29.69 35.18
N PHE A 530 16.85 -29.17 35.40
CA PHE A 530 16.61 -27.75 35.12
C PHE A 530 17.40 -26.90 36.12
N ASP A 531 18.10 -25.89 35.59
CA ASP A 531 18.68 -24.85 36.42
C ASP A 531 17.55 -23.94 36.92
N THR A 532 17.33 -23.99 38.23
CA THR A 532 16.27 -23.21 38.91
C THR A 532 16.85 -22.06 39.71
N SER A 533 18.13 -21.72 39.53
CA SER A 533 18.83 -20.70 40.32
C SER A 533 18.30 -19.29 40.15
N ALA A 534 17.86 -18.95 38.93
CA ALA A 534 17.22 -17.66 38.63
C ALA A 534 15.71 -17.66 38.93
N GLY A 535 15.09 -18.81 39.15
CA GLY A 535 13.64 -18.97 39.31
C GLY A 535 13.09 -18.33 40.57
N THR A 536 12.03 -17.58 40.42
CA THR A 536 11.30 -16.90 41.52
C THR A 536 9.87 -17.39 41.71
N ASP A 537 9.23 -17.93 40.66
CA ASP A 537 7.88 -18.51 40.74
C ASP A 537 7.85 -19.94 40.22
N PHE A 538 7.42 -20.85 41.09
CA PHE A 538 7.27 -22.27 40.86
C PHE A 538 5.85 -22.77 41.21
N THR A 539 4.88 -21.88 41.28
CA THR A 539 3.53 -22.18 41.72
C THR A 539 2.84 -23.16 40.80
N ASN A 540 2.33 -24.27 41.35
CA ASN A 540 1.49 -25.24 40.62
C ASN A 540 2.12 -25.87 39.38
N ILE A 541 3.43 -26.03 39.31
CA ILE A 541 4.20 -26.48 38.12
C ILE A 541 3.58 -27.70 37.46
N PHE A 542 3.21 -28.73 38.24
CA PHE A 542 2.73 -30.03 37.77
C PHE A 542 1.26 -30.32 38.20
N THR A 543 0.53 -29.33 38.66
CA THR A 543 -0.87 -29.53 39.11
C THR A 543 -1.66 -30.37 38.12
N GLY A 544 -2.34 -31.41 38.62
CA GLY A 544 -3.19 -32.31 37.84
C GLY A 544 -2.48 -33.38 37.01
N ARG A 545 -1.11 -33.43 36.95
CA ARG A 545 -0.35 -34.42 36.17
C ARG A 545 -0.27 -35.78 36.87
N THR A 546 -1.37 -36.40 37.15
CA THR A 546 -1.48 -37.66 37.89
C THR A 546 -0.88 -38.88 37.17
N ASN A 547 -0.71 -38.84 35.84
CA ASN A 547 -0.12 -39.90 35.04
C ASN A 547 1.41 -39.76 34.86
N LEU A 548 1.95 -38.58 35.18
CA LEU A 548 3.37 -38.29 34.98
C LEU A 548 4.22 -39.12 35.99
N ARG A 549 5.29 -39.75 35.48
CA ARG A 549 6.26 -40.53 36.25
C ARG A 549 7.67 -40.10 35.90
N GLY A 550 8.53 -40.05 36.89
CA GLY A 550 9.97 -39.95 36.71
C GLY A 550 10.57 -41.18 36.03
N GLY A 551 11.83 -41.10 35.57
CA GLY A 551 12.52 -42.18 34.86
C GLY A 551 12.57 -43.49 35.63
N ASN A 552 12.70 -43.42 36.95
CA ASN A 552 12.73 -44.56 37.86
C ASN A 552 11.38 -44.78 38.58
N GLY A 553 10.31 -44.13 38.10
CA GLY A 553 8.95 -44.37 38.57
C GLY A 553 8.47 -43.45 39.70
N SER A 554 9.24 -42.45 40.13
CA SER A 554 8.83 -41.51 41.15
C SER A 554 7.60 -40.68 40.73
N PHE A 555 6.70 -40.44 41.68
CA PHE A 555 5.52 -39.63 41.50
C PHE A 555 5.04 -39.05 42.85
N LEU A 556 4.24 -37.97 42.79
CA LEU A 556 3.50 -37.47 43.93
C LEU A 556 2.02 -37.91 43.86
N PRO A 557 1.44 -38.40 44.97
CA PRO A 557 0.01 -38.66 45.02
C PRO A 557 -0.85 -37.44 44.67
N ASP A 558 -0.40 -36.29 45.10
CA ASP A 558 -0.93 -34.98 44.70
C ASP A 558 0.16 -34.14 44.00
N PRO A 559 0.14 -34.08 42.66
CA PRO A 559 1.12 -33.32 41.91
C PRO A 559 1.10 -31.80 42.14
N SER A 560 0.04 -31.25 42.74
CA SER A 560 -0.03 -29.84 43.09
C SER A 560 0.96 -29.44 44.20
N THR A 561 1.42 -30.43 44.98
CA THR A 561 2.44 -30.25 46.03
C THR A 561 3.87 -30.25 45.55
N ALA A 562 4.08 -30.46 44.23
CA ALA A 562 5.43 -30.44 43.65
C ALA A 562 6.03 -29.04 43.72
N ASP A 563 7.20 -28.95 44.29
CA ASP A 563 8.04 -27.75 44.29
C ASP A 563 9.15 -27.83 43.22
N LYS A 564 10.05 -26.84 43.19
CA LYS A 564 11.17 -26.78 42.23
C LYS A 564 12.07 -28.00 42.26
N THR A 565 12.14 -28.78 43.37
CA THR A 565 12.99 -29.95 43.48
C THR A 565 12.54 -31.10 42.57
N TRP A 566 11.29 -31.08 42.09
CA TRP A 566 10.77 -32.05 41.12
C TRP A 566 11.15 -31.76 39.67
N LEU A 567 11.78 -30.61 39.40
CA LEU A 567 12.30 -30.24 38.06
C LEU A 567 13.69 -30.86 37.82
N ARG A 568 13.84 -32.15 38.18
CA ARG A 568 15.11 -32.90 38.07
C ARG A 568 14.88 -34.31 37.56
N ILE A 569 16.00 -34.93 37.11
CA ILE A 569 16.05 -36.33 36.72
C ILE A 569 15.77 -37.18 37.97
N ASP A 570 14.92 -38.16 37.75
CA ASP A 570 14.48 -39.08 38.81
C ASP A 570 15.59 -40.04 39.25
N ASP A 571 16.04 -39.86 40.50
CA ASP A 571 17.05 -40.72 41.13
C ASP A 571 16.69 -40.98 42.62
N PRO A 572 15.58 -41.75 42.86
CA PRO A 572 15.10 -42.03 44.22
C PRO A 572 16.07 -42.84 45.05
N ALA A 573 16.92 -43.67 44.40
CA ALA A 573 17.92 -44.48 45.10
C ALA A 573 18.95 -43.64 45.85
N ASN A 574 19.25 -42.44 45.35
CA ASN A 574 20.13 -41.46 45.98
C ASN A 574 19.37 -40.35 46.72
N GLY A 575 18.07 -40.52 46.98
CA GLY A 575 17.25 -39.55 47.70
C GLY A 575 16.83 -38.34 46.84
N HIS A 576 16.88 -38.44 45.53
CA HIS A 576 16.54 -37.40 44.59
C HIS A 576 15.35 -37.77 43.67
N PRO A 577 14.12 -37.99 44.20
CA PRO A 577 12.98 -38.23 43.34
C PRO A 577 12.70 -36.99 42.49
N GLY A 578 12.26 -37.19 41.25
CA GLY A 578 11.95 -36.11 40.30
C GLY A 578 11.01 -36.58 39.20
N TYR A 579 10.47 -35.66 38.40
CA TYR A 579 9.56 -35.98 37.30
C TYR A 579 10.25 -36.20 35.94
N PHE A 580 11.56 -35.97 35.87
CA PHE A 580 12.26 -36.11 34.58
C PHE A 580 12.87 -37.49 34.36
N THR A 581 12.86 -37.89 33.10
CA THR A 581 13.54 -39.08 32.60
C THR A 581 14.83 -38.66 31.87
N ARG A 582 15.95 -39.27 32.20
CA ARG A 582 17.22 -38.97 31.50
C ARG A 582 17.11 -39.40 30.03
N LYS A 583 17.36 -38.47 29.11
CA LYS A 583 17.56 -38.80 27.70
C LYS A 583 18.97 -39.38 27.52
N VAL A 584 19.05 -40.60 27.00
CA VAL A 584 20.32 -41.31 26.72
C VAL A 584 20.82 -40.94 25.32
#